data_b94eb930ee144350a8d9a702aa3aaedb
#
_entry.id   b94eb930ee144350a8d9a702aa3aaedb
#
_cell.length_a   1.000
_cell.length_b   1.000
_cell.length_c   1.000
_cell.angle_alpha   90.00
_cell.angle_beta   90.00
_cell.angle_gamma   90.00
#
_symmetry.space_group_name_H-M   'P 1'
#
loop_
_entity.id
_entity.type
_entity.pdbx_description
1 polymer ?
#
loop_
_entity_poly.entity_id
_entity_poly.type
_entity_poly.pdbx_seq_one_letter_code
_entity_poly.pdbx_strand_id
1 'polypeptide(L)'
;MKRSSGILMAISSLPSRYGIGTLGKAAYDFADFLKDAGQSYWQMLPLGPTSYGDSPYQSFSAYAGNPYFIDLELLVSDGLLKKSECAKCDWGSDPRRVDYGKIYENRFALLHKAYQRGWARDAEAVADFVAENERWLPGYTLYMACKRHFAMKSWTEWPDADIRLRKSEAVLEKYRKLLHEDVELFTYLQFLFFRQWNALRDYVHGQGIHIIGDLPIYVSLDSADVWAEPEFFQLDEKLVPKAVAGVPPDYFTADGQLWGNPLYDWDAMRGDGFGWWIRRIDGAGKLYDVIRIDHFRGLAAYWTVPYGDTTAKNGHWVPGPGMDLVDRLNGWFPQLEFIAEDLGYPTPEVAQLLHDSGWPGMKVLEFAFDSRDSSSYLPHTYTPHCICYTGTHDNSPLSLWRQEAKPEDIAYAQEYLALTEQEGFHWGVIRGGMSSVAELFVAQIQDYLGLGAGNRMNTPGTQSGNWQWRLLPGELTAALAKKIRRMTTLYGRD
;
A
#
# COMPACT_ATOMS: atom_id res chain seq x y z
N MET A 1 10.11 14.48 -11.46
CA MET A 1 8.81 14.24 -12.20
C MET A 1 8.47 15.43 -13.09
N LYS A 2 7.78 15.22 -14.25
CA LYS A 2 7.19 16.29 -15.05
C LYS A 2 5.90 16.78 -14.38
N ARG A 3 5.48 18.06 -14.59
CA ARG A 3 4.18 18.56 -14.15
C ARG A 3 3.05 17.69 -14.68
N SER A 4 2.28 17.04 -13.81
CA SER A 4 1.32 16.01 -14.20
C SER A 4 0.24 15.80 -13.11
N SER A 5 -0.68 14.90 -13.38
CA SER A 5 -1.69 14.48 -12.41
C SER A 5 -1.91 12.97 -12.41
N GLY A 6 -2.45 12.46 -11.29
CA GLY A 6 -2.78 11.07 -11.10
C GLY A 6 -4.03 10.86 -10.23
N ILE A 7 -4.47 9.62 -10.17
CA ILE A 7 -5.61 9.20 -9.36
C ILE A 7 -5.18 8.09 -8.40
N LEU A 8 -5.55 8.25 -7.13
CA LEU A 8 -5.41 7.21 -6.11
C LEU A 8 -6.59 6.24 -6.20
N MET A 9 -6.29 4.97 -6.48
CA MET A 9 -7.28 3.89 -6.55
C MET A 9 -6.65 2.55 -6.22
N ALA A 10 -7.10 1.92 -5.13
CA ALA A 10 -6.62 0.60 -4.74
C ALA A 10 -7.15 -0.50 -5.68
N ILE A 11 -6.35 -1.54 -5.93
CA ILE A 11 -6.78 -2.72 -6.70
C ILE A 11 -7.98 -3.38 -6.03
N SER A 12 -7.98 -3.54 -4.69
CA SER A 12 -9.10 -4.11 -3.93
C SER A 12 -10.43 -3.38 -4.16
N SER A 13 -10.37 -2.11 -4.48
CA SER A 13 -11.54 -1.23 -4.66
C SER A 13 -12.12 -1.25 -6.06
N LEU A 14 -11.49 -1.90 -7.03
CA LEU A 14 -12.04 -2.04 -8.38
C LEU A 14 -13.31 -2.90 -8.39
N PRO A 15 -14.24 -2.66 -9.33
CA PRO A 15 -15.42 -3.49 -9.49
C PRO A 15 -15.04 -4.95 -9.80
N SER A 16 -15.76 -5.90 -9.22
CA SER A 16 -15.60 -7.32 -9.52
C SER A 16 -16.85 -8.10 -9.19
N ARG A 17 -17.10 -9.17 -9.94
CA ARG A 17 -18.17 -10.13 -9.66
C ARG A 17 -17.86 -11.02 -8.46
N TYR A 18 -16.60 -11.06 -8.01
CA TYR A 18 -16.11 -12.01 -7.01
C TYR A 18 -15.63 -11.31 -5.74
N GLY A 19 -16.36 -10.27 -5.32
CA GLY A 19 -16.32 -9.68 -3.99
C GLY A 19 -15.15 -8.75 -3.68
N ILE A 20 -14.09 -8.72 -4.49
CA ILE A 20 -12.92 -7.84 -4.34
C ILE A 20 -12.35 -7.49 -5.72
N GLY A 21 -11.78 -6.30 -5.85
CA GLY A 21 -11.06 -5.91 -7.07
C GLY A 21 -9.84 -6.79 -7.36
N THR A 22 -9.52 -6.96 -8.63
CA THR A 22 -8.50 -7.91 -9.12
C THR A 22 -7.71 -7.33 -10.28
N LEU A 23 -6.64 -8.04 -10.68
CA LEU A 23 -5.76 -7.74 -11.81
C LEU A 23 -6.41 -8.09 -13.17
N GLY A 24 -7.76 -8.14 -13.22
CA GLY A 24 -8.54 -8.49 -14.39
C GLY A 24 -9.12 -7.27 -15.11
N LYS A 25 -10.17 -7.53 -15.90
CA LYS A 25 -10.79 -6.55 -16.81
C LYS A 25 -11.01 -5.17 -16.20
N ALA A 26 -11.48 -5.07 -14.95
CA ALA A 26 -11.75 -3.79 -14.33
C ALA A 26 -10.48 -2.94 -14.09
N ALA A 27 -9.32 -3.58 -13.91
CA ALA A 27 -8.04 -2.88 -13.81
C ALA A 27 -7.58 -2.33 -15.18
N TYR A 28 -7.78 -3.09 -16.25
CA TYR A 28 -7.54 -2.63 -17.61
C TYR A 28 -8.48 -1.48 -18.00
N ASP A 29 -9.78 -1.62 -17.70
CA ASP A 29 -10.77 -0.56 -17.94
C ASP A 29 -10.44 0.72 -17.14
N PHE A 30 -9.86 0.58 -15.94
CA PHE A 30 -9.41 1.74 -15.18
C PHE A 30 -8.19 2.42 -15.79
N ALA A 31 -7.24 1.66 -16.33
CA ALA A 31 -6.12 2.22 -17.09
C ALA A 31 -6.60 3.00 -18.33
N ASP A 32 -7.57 2.46 -19.06
CA ASP A 32 -8.21 3.18 -20.19
C ASP A 32 -8.91 4.45 -19.72
N PHE A 33 -9.62 4.40 -18.61
CA PHE A 33 -10.25 5.58 -18.01
C PHE A 33 -9.22 6.65 -17.63
N LEU A 34 -8.08 6.28 -17.03
CA LEU A 34 -7.00 7.20 -16.70
C LEU A 34 -6.45 7.88 -17.94
N LYS A 35 -6.19 7.12 -19.01
CA LYS A 35 -5.76 7.67 -20.31
C LYS A 35 -6.78 8.65 -20.86
N ASP A 36 -8.07 8.27 -20.86
CA ASP A 36 -9.16 9.12 -21.34
C ASP A 36 -9.33 10.39 -20.48
N ALA A 37 -9.02 10.30 -19.19
CA ALA A 37 -9.01 11.42 -18.25
C ALA A 37 -7.74 12.28 -18.33
N GLY A 38 -6.76 11.93 -19.16
CA GLY A 38 -5.49 12.67 -19.29
C GLY A 38 -4.58 12.53 -18.08
N GLN A 39 -4.70 11.42 -17.33
CA GLN A 39 -3.87 11.17 -16.15
C GLN A 39 -2.59 10.45 -16.54
N SER A 40 -1.49 10.81 -15.90
CA SER A 40 -0.17 10.20 -16.13
C SER A 40 0.21 9.22 -15.03
N TYR A 41 -0.51 9.21 -13.89
CA TYR A 41 -0.18 8.35 -12.76
C TYR A 41 -1.40 7.63 -12.19
N TRP A 42 -1.19 6.36 -11.87
CA TRP A 42 -2.09 5.55 -11.05
C TRP A 42 -1.41 5.28 -9.70
N GLN A 43 -1.88 5.89 -8.63
CA GLN A 43 -1.40 5.55 -7.29
C GLN A 43 -2.20 4.40 -6.71
N MET A 44 -1.49 3.39 -6.19
CA MET A 44 -2.05 2.19 -5.58
C MET A 44 -1.67 2.11 -4.10
N LEU A 45 -2.42 1.34 -3.33
CA LEU A 45 -2.02 0.89 -2.00
C LEU A 45 -1.09 -0.33 -2.12
N PRO A 46 -0.37 -0.72 -1.03
CA PRO A 46 0.52 -1.87 -1.07
C PRO A 46 -0.18 -3.12 -1.61
N LEU A 47 0.51 -3.85 -2.49
CA LEU A 47 -0.02 -5.04 -3.18
C LEU A 47 0.27 -6.35 -2.45
N GLY A 48 0.87 -6.30 -1.26
CA GLY A 48 1.24 -7.47 -0.48
C GLY A 48 0.04 -8.23 0.11
N PRO A 49 0.23 -9.52 0.48
CA PRO A 49 -0.79 -10.31 1.12
C PRO A 49 -1.13 -9.73 2.50
N THR A 50 -2.42 -9.47 2.74
CA THR A 50 -2.87 -8.87 3.99
C THR A 50 -2.89 -9.88 5.12
N SER A 51 -2.55 -9.43 6.33
CA SER A 51 -2.67 -10.20 7.56
C SER A 51 -4.03 -9.97 8.25
N TYR A 52 -4.12 -10.31 9.52
CA TYR A 52 -5.31 -10.07 10.31
C TYR A 52 -5.68 -8.57 10.34
N GLY A 53 -6.95 -8.24 10.10
CA GLY A 53 -7.42 -6.85 10.00
C GLY A 53 -7.43 -6.27 8.58
N ASP A 54 -7.03 -7.08 7.58
CA ASP A 54 -7.11 -6.76 6.15
C ASP A 54 -6.36 -5.51 5.68
N SER A 55 -5.53 -4.93 6.56
CA SER A 55 -4.73 -3.75 6.24
C SER A 55 -3.62 -4.10 5.24
N PRO A 56 -3.51 -3.38 4.11
CA PRO A 56 -2.38 -3.55 3.19
C PRO A 56 -1.04 -3.13 3.79
N TYR A 57 -1.04 -2.38 4.91
CA TYR A 57 0.16 -1.95 5.64
C TYR A 57 0.64 -2.99 6.68
N GLN A 58 -0.14 -4.06 6.89
CA GLN A 58 0.22 -5.19 7.73
C GLN A 58 0.30 -6.45 6.86
N SER A 59 1.38 -6.58 6.10
CA SER A 59 1.56 -7.66 5.13
C SER A 59 2.36 -8.83 5.72
N PHE A 60 2.09 -10.04 5.23
CA PHE A 60 2.89 -11.23 5.51
C PHE A 60 4.24 -11.24 4.80
N SER A 61 4.47 -10.33 3.85
CA SER A 61 5.73 -10.22 3.12
C SER A 61 5.88 -8.85 2.46
N ALA A 62 7.10 -8.32 2.47
CA ALA A 62 7.48 -7.11 1.74
C ALA A 62 7.63 -7.34 0.22
N TYR A 63 7.59 -8.59 -0.26
CA TYR A 63 7.87 -8.96 -1.65
C TYR A 63 6.69 -9.63 -2.35
N ALA A 64 5.92 -10.42 -1.61
CA ALA A 64 4.87 -11.24 -2.19
C ALA A 64 3.67 -10.41 -2.63
N GLY A 65 3.03 -10.85 -3.72
CA GLY A 65 1.75 -10.30 -4.15
C GLY A 65 0.56 -10.94 -3.43
N ASN A 66 -0.51 -10.17 -3.27
CA ASN A 66 -1.73 -10.61 -2.59
C ASN A 66 -2.53 -11.60 -3.46
N PRO A 67 -2.71 -12.85 -3.03
CA PRO A 67 -3.50 -13.83 -3.78
C PRO A 67 -4.96 -13.41 -4.01
N TYR A 68 -5.49 -12.49 -3.20
CA TYR A 68 -6.83 -11.94 -3.42
C TYR A 68 -6.96 -11.16 -4.73
N PHE A 69 -5.87 -10.64 -5.27
CA PHE A 69 -5.90 -9.87 -6.51
C PHE A 69 -5.77 -10.71 -7.77
N ILE A 70 -5.46 -12.02 -7.66
CA ILE A 70 -5.47 -12.94 -8.80
C ILE A 70 -6.88 -12.98 -9.40
N ASP A 71 -7.02 -12.61 -10.65
CA ASP A 71 -8.33 -12.57 -11.31
C ASP A 71 -8.84 -13.95 -11.68
N LEU A 72 -10.06 -14.28 -11.23
CA LEU A 72 -10.64 -15.60 -11.45
C LEU A 72 -11.19 -15.80 -12.88
N GLU A 73 -11.60 -14.72 -13.57
CA GLU A 73 -12.04 -14.83 -14.97
C GLU A 73 -10.84 -15.14 -15.89
N LEU A 74 -9.66 -14.58 -15.61
CA LEU A 74 -8.43 -14.95 -16.30
C LEU A 74 -8.09 -16.43 -16.06
N LEU A 75 -8.24 -16.94 -14.82
CA LEU A 75 -8.04 -18.37 -14.54
C LEU A 75 -9.08 -19.26 -15.24
N VAL A 76 -10.31 -18.78 -15.43
CA VAL A 76 -11.31 -19.47 -16.23
C VAL A 76 -10.91 -19.49 -17.71
N SER A 77 -10.45 -18.38 -18.24
CA SER A 77 -9.95 -18.28 -19.63
C SER A 77 -8.76 -19.20 -19.88
N ASP A 78 -7.89 -19.35 -18.90
CA ASP A 78 -6.72 -20.24 -18.94
C ASP A 78 -7.09 -21.73 -18.74
N GLY A 79 -8.37 -22.04 -18.50
CA GLY A 79 -8.84 -23.40 -18.23
C GLY A 79 -8.48 -23.96 -16.85
N LEU A 80 -7.97 -23.10 -15.94
CA LEU A 80 -7.61 -23.48 -14.57
C LEU A 80 -8.84 -23.58 -13.66
N LEU A 81 -9.89 -22.81 -13.95
CA LEU A 81 -11.17 -22.85 -13.24
C LEU A 81 -12.33 -22.99 -14.21
N LYS A 82 -13.48 -23.43 -13.69
CA LYS A 82 -14.75 -23.39 -14.41
C LYS A 82 -15.58 -22.21 -13.89
N LYS A 83 -16.25 -21.49 -14.78
CA LYS A 83 -17.13 -20.38 -14.42
C LYS A 83 -18.20 -20.79 -13.39
N SER A 84 -18.71 -22.03 -13.50
CA SER A 84 -19.67 -22.60 -12.55
C SER A 84 -19.11 -22.81 -11.15
N GLU A 85 -17.79 -23.00 -11.00
CA GLU A 85 -17.15 -23.12 -9.67
C GLU A 85 -17.12 -21.78 -8.97
N CYS A 86 -16.75 -20.72 -9.69
CA CYS A 86 -16.73 -19.35 -9.15
C CYS A 86 -18.14 -18.83 -8.81
N ALA A 87 -19.14 -19.18 -9.64
CA ALA A 87 -20.53 -18.74 -9.46
C ALA A 87 -21.25 -19.40 -8.27
N LYS A 88 -20.74 -20.51 -7.75
CA LYS A 88 -21.32 -21.20 -6.58
C LYS A 88 -20.90 -20.59 -5.25
N CYS A 89 -19.87 -19.75 -5.24
CA CYS A 89 -19.35 -19.13 -4.02
C CYS A 89 -20.18 -17.92 -3.61
N ASP A 90 -20.29 -17.69 -2.31
CA ASP A 90 -20.87 -16.49 -1.75
C ASP A 90 -19.76 -15.42 -1.59
N TRP A 91 -19.89 -14.31 -2.29
CA TRP A 91 -18.89 -13.23 -2.33
C TRP A 91 -19.29 -11.99 -1.52
N GLY A 92 -20.36 -12.09 -0.73
CA GLY A 92 -20.95 -10.97 -0.02
C GLY A 92 -22.15 -10.36 -0.74
N SER A 93 -22.98 -9.66 0.01
CA SER A 93 -24.23 -9.07 -0.47
C SER A 93 -24.12 -7.58 -0.82
N ASP A 94 -23.12 -6.88 -0.28
CA ASP A 94 -22.91 -5.45 -0.54
C ASP A 94 -21.87 -5.27 -1.65
N PRO A 95 -22.26 -4.83 -2.85
CA PRO A 95 -21.31 -4.62 -3.94
C PRO A 95 -20.33 -3.44 -3.67
N ARG A 96 -20.64 -2.57 -2.71
CA ARG A 96 -19.81 -1.42 -2.31
C ARG A 96 -18.72 -1.80 -1.31
N ARG A 97 -18.79 -3.01 -0.72
CA ARG A 97 -17.85 -3.42 0.33
C ARG A 97 -17.25 -4.80 0.06
N VAL A 98 -16.00 -4.96 0.45
CA VAL A 98 -15.34 -6.26 0.50
C VAL A 98 -15.74 -6.97 1.80
N ASP A 99 -16.25 -8.19 1.68
CA ASP A 99 -16.42 -9.12 2.80
C ASP A 99 -15.19 -10.06 2.85
N TYR A 100 -14.17 -9.65 3.59
CA TYR A 100 -12.90 -10.38 3.64
C TYR A 100 -13.04 -11.80 4.19
N GLY A 101 -13.99 -12.06 5.10
CA GLY A 101 -14.25 -13.40 5.59
C GLY A 101 -14.68 -14.35 4.46
N LYS A 102 -15.63 -13.91 3.64
CA LYS A 102 -16.08 -14.67 2.46
C LYS A 102 -15.01 -14.77 1.38
N ILE A 103 -14.22 -13.72 1.18
CA ILE A 103 -13.07 -13.77 0.27
C ILE A 103 -12.09 -14.86 0.71
N TYR A 104 -11.69 -14.85 1.98
CA TYR A 104 -10.75 -15.84 2.51
C TYR A 104 -11.26 -17.28 2.31
N GLU A 105 -12.49 -17.58 2.74
CA GLU A 105 -13.06 -18.92 2.67
C GLU A 105 -13.17 -19.44 1.23
N ASN A 106 -13.71 -18.64 0.33
CA ASN A 106 -14.04 -19.10 -1.01
C ASN A 106 -12.87 -19.02 -1.98
N ARG A 107 -12.04 -17.95 -1.87
CA ARG A 107 -11.00 -17.69 -2.86
C ARG A 107 -9.87 -18.70 -2.78
N PHE A 108 -9.38 -19.01 -1.57
CA PHE A 108 -8.33 -20.00 -1.41
C PHE A 108 -8.76 -21.40 -1.85
N ALA A 109 -10.03 -21.78 -1.67
CA ALA A 109 -10.56 -23.03 -2.18
C ALA A 109 -10.52 -23.12 -3.72
N LEU A 110 -10.82 -22.01 -4.41
CA LEU A 110 -10.71 -21.93 -5.87
C LEU A 110 -9.26 -21.89 -6.34
N LEU A 111 -8.41 -21.11 -5.70
CA LEU A 111 -6.99 -21.01 -6.02
C LEU A 111 -6.28 -22.36 -5.84
N HIS A 112 -6.65 -23.13 -4.82
CA HIS A 112 -6.14 -24.50 -4.66
C HIS A 112 -6.53 -25.41 -5.84
N LYS A 113 -7.77 -25.31 -6.37
CA LYS A 113 -8.16 -26.04 -7.59
C LYS A 113 -7.35 -25.58 -8.81
N ALA A 114 -7.08 -24.29 -8.92
CA ALA A 114 -6.25 -23.76 -10.00
C ALA A 114 -4.83 -24.34 -9.92
N TYR A 115 -4.24 -24.38 -8.72
CA TYR A 115 -2.95 -25.03 -8.46
C TYR A 115 -2.98 -26.51 -8.89
N GLN A 116 -3.94 -27.29 -8.43
CA GLN A 116 -4.03 -28.73 -8.80
C GLN A 116 -4.08 -28.98 -10.30
N ARG A 117 -4.66 -28.07 -11.08
CA ARG A 117 -4.80 -28.18 -12.54
C ARG A 117 -3.62 -27.59 -13.30
N GLY A 118 -2.95 -26.60 -12.71
CA GLY A 118 -1.95 -25.81 -13.40
C GLY A 118 -0.50 -26.20 -13.08
N TRP A 119 -0.23 -26.71 -11.89
CA TRP A 119 1.14 -26.96 -11.41
C TRP A 119 2.00 -27.74 -12.39
N ALA A 120 1.54 -28.92 -12.79
CA ALA A 120 2.28 -29.76 -13.76
C ALA A 120 2.27 -29.18 -15.18
N ARG A 121 1.21 -28.47 -15.56
CA ARG A 121 1.08 -27.84 -16.88
C ARG A 121 2.07 -26.69 -17.05
N ASP A 122 2.23 -25.87 -16.03
CA ASP A 122 3.00 -24.63 -16.06
C ASP A 122 4.41 -24.81 -15.46
N ALA A 123 4.87 -26.06 -15.28
CA ALA A 123 6.09 -26.41 -14.52
C ALA A 123 7.35 -25.67 -14.97
N GLU A 124 7.56 -25.52 -16.29
CA GLU A 124 8.72 -24.80 -16.85
C GLU A 124 8.68 -23.31 -16.46
N ALA A 125 7.55 -22.64 -16.70
CA ALA A 125 7.39 -21.22 -16.36
C ALA A 125 7.43 -20.96 -14.84
N VAL A 126 6.94 -21.91 -14.03
CA VAL A 126 7.07 -21.85 -12.56
C VAL A 126 8.52 -21.99 -12.13
N ALA A 127 9.31 -22.88 -12.78
CA ALA A 127 10.72 -23.05 -12.47
C ALA A 127 11.52 -21.77 -12.78
N ASP A 128 11.25 -21.13 -13.91
CA ASP A 128 11.86 -19.84 -14.27
C ASP A 128 11.51 -18.77 -13.24
N PHE A 129 10.22 -18.67 -12.86
CA PHE A 129 9.75 -17.73 -11.84
C PHE A 129 10.44 -17.97 -10.48
N VAL A 130 10.63 -19.22 -10.07
CA VAL A 130 11.33 -19.58 -8.83
C VAL A 130 12.80 -19.14 -8.90
N ALA A 131 13.48 -19.38 -10.02
CA ALA A 131 14.87 -18.96 -10.21
C ALA A 131 15.04 -17.43 -10.14
N GLU A 132 14.12 -16.66 -10.76
CA GLU A 132 14.13 -15.20 -10.72
C GLU A 132 13.87 -14.63 -9.32
N ASN A 133 13.19 -15.39 -8.44
CA ASN A 133 12.74 -14.97 -7.13
C ASN A 133 13.39 -15.78 -5.97
N GLU A 134 14.50 -16.44 -6.21
CA GLU A 134 15.18 -17.36 -5.28
C GLU A 134 15.50 -16.74 -3.91
N ARG A 135 15.68 -15.41 -3.86
CA ARG A 135 16.11 -14.69 -2.65
C ARG A 135 15.01 -14.55 -1.59
N TRP A 136 13.74 -14.49 -2.00
CA TRP A 136 12.65 -14.25 -1.07
C TRP A 136 11.57 -15.36 -1.09
N LEU A 137 11.31 -15.91 -2.28
CA LEU A 137 10.18 -16.82 -2.50
C LEU A 137 10.27 -18.09 -1.65
N PRO A 138 11.40 -18.80 -1.51
CA PRO A 138 11.51 -20.00 -0.67
C PRO A 138 11.23 -19.74 0.81
N GLY A 139 11.67 -18.58 1.33
CA GLY A 139 11.39 -18.15 2.69
C GLY A 139 9.89 -17.88 2.91
N TYR A 140 9.29 -17.12 2.01
CA TYR A 140 7.87 -16.78 2.04
C TYR A 140 6.96 -18.02 1.93
N THR A 141 7.23 -18.91 0.98
CA THR A 141 6.37 -20.07 0.74
C THR A 141 6.42 -21.07 1.88
N LEU A 142 7.60 -21.29 2.48
CA LEU A 142 7.73 -22.09 3.69
C LEU A 142 7.02 -21.44 4.88
N TYR A 143 7.17 -20.13 5.05
CA TYR A 143 6.48 -19.39 6.10
C TYR A 143 4.96 -19.55 5.99
N MET A 144 4.38 -19.35 4.81
CA MET A 144 2.95 -19.49 4.57
C MET A 144 2.45 -20.93 4.72
N ALA A 145 3.25 -21.91 4.30
CA ALA A 145 2.95 -23.33 4.52
C ALA A 145 2.92 -23.66 6.03
N CYS A 146 3.88 -23.15 6.80
CA CYS A 146 3.87 -23.29 8.26
C CYS A 146 2.69 -22.56 8.89
N LYS A 147 2.36 -21.35 8.47
CA LYS A 147 1.16 -20.62 8.95
C LYS A 147 -0.11 -21.46 8.75
N ARG A 148 -0.29 -22.01 7.56
CA ARG A 148 -1.43 -22.87 7.26
C ARG A 148 -1.44 -24.13 8.13
N HIS A 149 -0.29 -24.78 8.30
CA HIS A 149 -0.13 -25.96 9.17
C HIS A 149 -0.49 -25.66 10.64
N PHE A 150 -0.13 -24.49 11.14
CA PHE A 150 -0.43 -24.03 12.50
C PHE A 150 -1.70 -23.16 12.58
N ALA A 151 -2.69 -23.40 11.71
CA ALA A 151 -4.01 -22.76 11.72
C ALA A 151 -3.95 -21.23 11.66
N MET A 152 -3.05 -20.68 10.84
CA MET A 152 -2.82 -19.24 10.61
C MET A 152 -2.39 -18.44 11.84
N LYS A 153 -1.94 -19.11 12.92
CA LYS A 153 -1.37 -18.42 14.07
C LYS A 153 -0.12 -17.64 13.71
N SER A 154 0.15 -16.57 14.46
CA SER A 154 1.43 -15.87 14.34
C SER A 154 2.60 -16.85 14.54
N TRP A 155 3.70 -16.64 13.80
CA TRP A 155 4.88 -17.49 13.96
C TRP A 155 5.43 -17.46 15.38
N THR A 156 5.22 -16.37 16.12
CA THR A 156 5.60 -16.25 17.53
C THR A 156 4.87 -17.23 18.45
N GLU A 157 3.74 -17.77 18.01
CA GLU A 157 2.87 -18.70 18.74
C GLU A 157 2.96 -20.15 18.22
N TRP A 158 3.81 -20.42 17.22
CA TRP A 158 3.94 -21.80 16.72
C TRP A 158 4.45 -22.73 17.81
N PRO A 159 3.79 -23.87 18.00
CA PRO A 159 4.11 -24.77 19.13
C PRO A 159 5.47 -25.45 19.00
N ASP A 160 5.93 -25.73 17.77
CA ASP A 160 7.26 -26.28 17.52
C ASP A 160 8.31 -25.16 17.55
N ALA A 161 9.08 -25.10 18.63
CA ALA A 161 10.10 -24.10 18.83
C ALA A 161 11.27 -24.21 17.84
N ASP A 162 11.49 -25.37 17.24
CA ASP A 162 12.60 -25.55 16.31
C ASP A 162 12.35 -24.81 14.99
N ILE A 163 11.14 -24.93 14.45
CA ILE A 163 10.76 -24.18 13.23
C ILE A 163 10.49 -22.72 13.56
N ARG A 164 9.86 -22.41 14.70
CA ARG A 164 9.60 -21.04 15.11
C ARG A 164 10.89 -20.21 15.17
N LEU A 165 11.95 -20.77 15.75
CA LEU A 165 13.26 -20.13 15.93
C LEU A 165 14.24 -20.43 14.79
N ARG A 166 13.82 -21.15 13.74
CA ARG A 166 14.65 -21.53 12.57
C ARG A 166 16.02 -22.10 12.99
N LYS A 167 16.04 -23.00 13.97
CA LYS A 167 17.26 -23.44 14.66
C LYS A 167 18.34 -24.03 13.73
N SER A 168 17.97 -24.60 12.60
CA SER A 168 18.93 -25.14 11.63
C SER A 168 18.32 -25.34 10.24
N GLU A 169 19.15 -25.41 9.21
CA GLU A 169 18.70 -25.75 7.86
C GLU A 169 18.05 -27.15 7.81
N ALA A 170 18.48 -28.07 8.62
CA ALA A 170 17.85 -29.41 8.71
C ALA A 170 16.39 -29.33 9.18
N VAL A 171 16.05 -28.41 10.07
CA VAL A 171 14.66 -28.15 10.50
C VAL A 171 13.86 -27.54 9.36
N LEU A 172 14.40 -26.55 8.66
CA LEU A 172 13.73 -25.94 7.51
C LEU A 172 13.44 -26.97 6.42
N GLU A 173 14.43 -27.80 6.10
CA GLU A 173 14.29 -28.87 5.10
C GLU A 173 13.28 -29.95 5.53
N LYS A 174 13.24 -30.31 6.80
CA LYS A 174 12.18 -31.19 7.35
C LYS A 174 10.78 -30.64 7.08
N TYR A 175 10.59 -29.34 7.34
CA TYR A 175 9.28 -28.70 7.13
C TYR A 175 8.96 -28.47 5.65
N ARG A 176 9.94 -28.17 4.78
CA ARG A 176 9.75 -28.14 3.31
C ARG A 176 9.23 -29.46 2.79
N LYS A 177 9.81 -30.60 3.26
CA LYS A 177 9.34 -31.93 2.88
C LYS A 177 7.98 -32.28 3.45
N LEU A 178 7.75 -31.94 4.72
CA LEU A 178 6.47 -32.21 5.40
C LEU A 178 5.31 -31.46 4.73
N LEU A 179 5.54 -30.22 4.30
CA LEU A 179 4.53 -29.29 3.80
C LEU A 179 4.70 -29.00 2.31
N HIS A 180 5.29 -29.94 1.54
CA HIS A 180 5.65 -29.70 0.15
C HIS A 180 4.46 -29.22 -0.71
N GLU A 181 3.26 -29.80 -0.55
CA GLU A 181 2.07 -29.38 -1.28
C GLU A 181 1.67 -27.93 -0.99
N ASP A 182 1.79 -27.49 0.27
CA ASP A 182 1.50 -26.11 0.63
C ASP A 182 2.59 -25.15 0.12
N VAL A 183 3.85 -25.56 0.14
CA VAL A 183 4.96 -24.80 -0.45
C VAL A 183 4.74 -24.62 -1.96
N GLU A 184 4.39 -25.67 -2.66
CA GLU A 184 4.04 -25.64 -4.09
C GLU A 184 2.83 -24.76 -4.36
N LEU A 185 1.78 -24.89 -3.55
CA LEU A 185 0.58 -24.04 -3.64
C LEU A 185 0.96 -22.56 -3.56
N PHE A 186 1.64 -22.13 -2.49
CA PHE A 186 2.00 -20.72 -2.34
C PHE A 186 2.99 -20.24 -3.40
N THR A 187 3.88 -21.09 -3.89
CA THR A 187 4.73 -20.80 -5.05
C THR A 187 3.88 -20.52 -6.29
N TYR A 188 2.92 -21.39 -6.57
CA TYR A 188 2.05 -21.24 -7.74
C TYR A 188 1.15 -20.00 -7.64
N LEU A 189 0.65 -19.66 -6.44
CA LEU A 189 -0.11 -18.43 -6.24
C LEU A 189 0.73 -17.18 -6.54
N GLN A 190 1.98 -17.16 -6.15
CA GLN A 190 2.87 -16.04 -6.48
C GLN A 190 3.15 -15.99 -7.99
N PHE A 191 3.42 -17.13 -8.63
CA PHE A 191 3.55 -17.21 -10.09
C PHE A 191 2.31 -16.64 -10.81
N LEU A 192 1.11 -17.03 -10.40
CA LEU A 192 -0.14 -16.52 -10.98
C LEU A 192 -0.31 -15.02 -10.77
N PHE A 193 0.00 -14.53 -9.56
CA PHE A 193 -0.08 -13.11 -9.26
C PHE A 193 0.87 -12.31 -10.16
N PHE A 194 2.15 -12.65 -10.18
CA PHE A 194 3.15 -11.90 -10.96
C PHE A 194 2.91 -12.01 -12.47
N ARG A 195 2.43 -13.13 -12.97
CA ARG A 195 2.03 -13.27 -14.37
C ARG A 195 0.93 -12.28 -14.74
N GLN A 196 -0.12 -12.18 -13.91
CA GLN A 196 -1.22 -11.23 -14.15
C GLN A 196 -0.80 -9.78 -13.90
N TRP A 197 0.00 -9.53 -12.86
CA TRP A 197 0.51 -8.21 -12.55
C TRP A 197 1.40 -7.65 -13.67
N ASN A 198 2.35 -8.43 -14.14
CA ASN A 198 3.26 -8.00 -15.20
C ASN A 198 2.48 -7.66 -16.49
N ALA A 199 1.50 -8.48 -16.86
CA ALA A 199 0.64 -8.20 -18.01
C ALA A 199 -0.17 -6.91 -17.85
N LEU A 200 -0.73 -6.66 -16.66
CA LEU A 200 -1.45 -5.42 -16.37
C LEU A 200 -0.50 -4.21 -16.37
N ARG A 201 0.67 -4.33 -15.73
CA ARG A 201 1.67 -3.24 -15.67
C ARG A 201 2.13 -2.85 -17.08
N ASP A 202 2.44 -3.82 -17.92
CA ASP A 202 2.85 -3.56 -19.30
C ASP A 202 1.74 -2.88 -20.10
N TYR A 203 0.47 -3.27 -19.85
CA TYR A 203 -0.68 -2.58 -20.45
C TYR A 203 -0.79 -1.12 -19.98
N VAL A 204 -0.68 -0.87 -18.67
CA VAL A 204 -0.71 0.47 -18.06
C VAL A 204 0.39 1.35 -18.66
N HIS A 205 1.60 0.82 -18.78
CA HIS A 205 2.72 1.51 -19.44
C HIS A 205 2.42 1.80 -20.92
N GLY A 206 1.80 0.85 -21.63
CA GLY A 206 1.33 1.04 -23.02
C GLY A 206 0.29 2.15 -23.18
N GLN A 207 -0.42 2.53 -22.11
CA GLN A 207 -1.29 3.70 -22.09
C GLN A 207 -0.55 5.01 -21.76
N GLY A 208 0.76 4.97 -21.46
CA GLY A 208 1.57 6.11 -21.06
C GLY A 208 1.35 6.51 -19.59
N ILE A 209 0.92 5.57 -18.75
CA ILE A 209 0.64 5.78 -17.33
C ILE A 209 1.73 5.11 -16.50
N HIS A 210 2.20 5.80 -15.47
CA HIS A 210 3.13 5.29 -14.47
C HIS A 210 2.41 4.88 -13.19
N ILE A 211 2.95 3.91 -12.48
CA ILE A 211 2.37 3.38 -11.26
C ILE A 211 3.14 3.92 -10.05
N ILE A 212 2.42 4.57 -9.14
CA ILE A 212 2.94 4.94 -7.82
C ILE A 212 2.53 3.85 -6.84
N GLY A 213 3.52 3.17 -6.26
CA GLY A 213 3.30 2.23 -5.18
C GLY A 213 3.53 2.86 -3.81
N ASP A 214 2.93 2.26 -2.81
CA ASP A 214 3.08 2.68 -1.42
C ASP A 214 3.89 1.64 -0.65
N LEU A 215 4.94 2.09 0.04
CA LEU A 215 5.85 1.23 0.78
C LEU A 215 5.82 1.61 2.26
N PRO A 216 5.13 0.82 3.12
CA PRO A 216 5.18 1.03 4.56
C PRO A 216 6.61 1.01 5.06
N ILE A 217 7.02 1.97 5.90
CA ILE A 217 8.39 1.97 6.43
C ILE A 217 8.69 0.68 7.20
N TYR A 218 7.76 0.21 8.02
CA TYR A 218 7.90 -1.02 8.79
C TYR A 218 7.26 -2.22 8.10
N VAL A 219 7.64 -3.42 8.55
CA VAL A 219 7.00 -4.69 8.19
C VAL A 219 6.24 -5.24 9.40
N SER A 220 5.27 -6.12 9.16
CA SER A 220 4.56 -6.78 10.26
C SER A 220 5.49 -7.71 11.05
N LEU A 221 5.32 -7.78 12.36
CA LEU A 221 5.99 -8.80 13.18
C LEU A 221 5.64 -10.21 12.67
N ASP A 222 4.36 -10.43 12.35
CA ASP A 222 3.90 -11.69 11.77
C ASP A 222 4.08 -11.68 10.25
N SER A 223 5.33 -11.72 9.82
CA SER A 223 5.72 -11.74 8.41
C SER A 223 6.86 -12.71 8.13
N ALA A 224 6.97 -13.13 6.89
CA ALA A 224 8.10 -13.91 6.40
C ALA A 224 9.41 -13.15 6.54
N ASP A 225 9.37 -11.82 6.41
CA ASP A 225 10.56 -10.97 6.47
C ASP A 225 11.20 -11.01 7.85
N VAL A 226 10.40 -10.83 8.91
CA VAL A 226 10.92 -10.88 10.30
C VAL A 226 11.29 -12.30 10.68
N TRP A 227 10.49 -13.30 10.31
CA TRP A 227 10.78 -14.70 10.62
C TRP A 227 12.03 -15.19 9.89
N ALA A 228 12.28 -14.73 8.65
CA ALA A 228 13.40 -15.18 7.84
C ALA A 228 14.73 -14.52 8.22
N GLU A 229 14.71 -13.24 8.57
CA GLU A 229 15.91 -12.43 8.82
C GLU A 229 15.76 -11.63 10.13
N PRO A 230 15.53 -12.31 11.29
CA PRO A 230 15.24 -11.65 12.57
C PRO A 230 16.38 -10.77 13.09
N GLU A 231 17.62 -11.00 12.62
CA GLU A 231 18.82 -10.24 12.98
C GLU A 231 18.77 -8.77 12.58
N PHE A 232 17.91 -8.42 11.64
CA PHE A 232 17.71 -7.02 11.21
C PHE A 232 16.67 -6.25 12.04
N PHE A 233 16.12 -6.89 13.09
CA PHE A 233 15.08 -6.30 13.91
C PHE A 233 15.48 -6.30 15.40
N GLN A 234 14.97 -5.34 16.17
CA GLN A 234 15.22 -5.21 17.60
C GLN A 234 14.46 -6.27 18.40
N LEU A 235 14.90 -7.51 18.29
CA LEU A 235 14.34 -8.67 18.99
C LEU A 235 15.33 -9.13 20.10
N ASP A 236 14.79 -9.82 21.09
CA ASP A 236 15.60 -10.50 22.10
C ASP A 236 16.03 -11.90 21.62
N GLU A 237 16.75 -12.64 22.45
CA GLU A 237 17.23 -14.00 22.16
C GLU A 237 16.09 -15.02 21.94
N LYS A 238 14.87 -14.71 22.36
CA LYS A 238 13.65 -15.50 22.12
C LYS A 238 12.84 -15.02 20.93
N LEU A 239 13.37 -14.05 20.18
CA LEU A 239 12.74 -13.37 19.06
C LEU A 239 11.47 -12.59 19.46
N VAL A 240 11.43 -12.08 20.70
CA VAL A 240 10.39 -11.18 21.18
C VAL A 240 10.86 -9.74 20.94
N PRO A 241 9.99 -8.83 20.41
CA PRO A 241 10.36 -7.43 20.26
C PRO A 241 10.80 -6.78 21.58
N LYS A 242 11.90 -6.04 21.57
CA LYS A 242 12.32 -5.22 22.71
C LYS A 242 11.44 -3.98 22.83
N ALA A 243 11.09 -3.42 21.68
CA ALA A 243 10.19 -2.30 21.54
C ALA A 243 9.49 -2.38 20.18
N VAL A 244 8.45 -1.59 19.99
CA VAL A 244 7.65 -1.54 18.76
C VAL A 244 7.45 -0.12 18.29
N ALA A 245 7.09 0.02 17.00
CA ALA A 245 6.83 1.29 16.36
C ALA A 245 5.47 1.88 16.79
N GLY A 246 5.42 3.21 16.77
CA GLY A 246 4.22 3.99 16.97
C GLY A 246 4.44 5.46 16.64
N VAL A 247 3.51 6.30 17.04
CA VAL A 247 3.62 7.77 17.04
C VAL A 247 3.18 8.32 18.38
N PRO A 248 3.79 9.44 18.84
CA PRO A 248 3.45 10.01 20.13
C PRO A 248 2.01 10.51 20.19
N PRO A 249 1.48 10.74 21.39
CA PRO A 249 0.25 11.49 21.58
C PRO A 249 0.29 12.85 20.87
N ASP A 250 -0.82 13.20 20.24
CA ASP A 250 -1.01 14.48 19.56
C ASP A 250 -2.44 15.04 19.82
N TYR A 251 -2.80 16.13 19.12
CA TYR A 251 -4.13 16.72 19.24
C TYR A 251 -5.28 15.81 18.76
N PHE A 252 -4.97 14.82 17.92
CA PHE A 252 -5.98 13.92 17.33
C PHE A 252 -6.11 12.64 18.15
N THR A 253 -5.01 12.19 18.78
CA THR A 253 -4.96 10.93 19.54
C THR A 253 -4.23 11.13 20.87
N ALA A 254 -4.99 11.25 21.96
CA ALA A 254 -4.44 11.46 23.31
C ALA A 254 -3.55 10.29 23.82
N ASP A 255 -3.68 9.11 23.20
CA ASP A 255 -2.89 7.90 23.51
C ASP A 255 -1.76 7.65 22.52
N GLY A 256 -1.63 8.50 21.48
CA GLY A 256 -0.81 8.24 20.33
C GLY A 256 -1.33 7.07 19.50
N GLN A 257 -0.54 6.58 18.56
CA GLN A 257 -0.86 5.37 17.79
C GLN A 257 0.18 4.30 18.08
N LEU A 258 -0.26 3.16 18.56
CA LEU A 258 0.58 1.99 18.76
C LEU A 258 0.44 1.07 17.55
N TRP A 259 1.45 1.03 16.67
CA TRP A 259 1.39 0.23 15.45
C TRP A 259 1.79 -1.22 15.65
N GLY A 260 2.65 -1.48 16.65
CA GLY A 260 3.06 -2.84 17.01
C GLY A 260 4.08 -3.49 16.08
N ASN A 261 4.54 -2.79 15.03
CA ASN A 261 5.57 -3.30 14.13
C ASN A 261 6.92 -3.40 14.87
N PRO A 262 7.74 -4.41 14.62
CA PRO A 262 9.10 -4.48 15.16
C PRO A 262 9.95 -3.36 14.58
N LEU A 263 10.85 -2.83 15.41
CA LEU A 263 11.78 -1.80 14.98
C LEU A 263 13.01 -2.43 14.32
N TYR A 264 13.58 -1.73 13.34
CA TYR A 264 14.82 -2.15 12.69
C TYR A 264 16.02 -2.00 13.61
N ASP A 265 16.92 -2.97 13.58
CA ASP A 265 18.28 -2.82 14.13
C ASP A 265 19.13 -2.08 13.06
N TRP A 266 19.16 -0.76 13.16
CA TRP A 266 19.85 0.06 12.19
C TRP A 266 21.36 -0.14 12.20
N ASP A 267 21.95 -0.61 13.31
CA ASP A 267 23.37 -0.91 13.38
C ASP A 267 23.68 -2.21 12.63
N ALA A 268 22.86 -3.25 12.81
CA ALA A 268 22.95 -4.48 12.01
C ALA A 268 22.76 -4.19 10.52
N MET A 269 21.75 -3.40 10.16
CA MET A 269 21.50 -3.01 8.76
C MET A 269 22.65 -2.18 8.16
N ARG A 270 23.25 -1.28 8.95
CA ARG A 270 24.43 -0.50 8.52
C ARG A 270 25.64 -1.42 8.31
N GLY A 271 25.80 -2.42 9.19
CA GLY A 271 26.83 -3.46 9.04
C GLY A 271 26.67 -4.32 7.79
N ASP A 272 25.45 -4.57 7.33
CA ASP A 272 25.09 -5.22 6.06
C ASP A 272 25.15 -4.26 4.84
N GLY A 273 25.54 -3.00 5.04
CA GLY A 273 25.52 -1.99 3.98
C GLY A 273 24.10 -1.63 3.51
N PHE A 274 23.10 -1.82 4.35
CA PHE A 274 21.67 -1.71 4.05
C PHE A 274 21.15 -2.68 2.98
N GLY A 275 21.81 -3.83 2.82
CA GLY A 275 21.45 -4.84 1.82
C GLY A 275 20.01 -5.30 1.91
N TRP A 276 19.45 -5.41 3.13
CA TRP A 276 18.02 -5.72 3.34
C TRP A 276 17.11 -4.67 2.70
N TRP A 277 17.36 -3.37 2.92
CA TRP A 277 16.59 -2.29 2.31
C TRP A 277 16.78 -2.20 0.80
N ILE A 278 18.01 -2.42 0.30
CA ILE A 278 18.29 -2.46 -1.14
C ILE A 278 17.45 -3.57 -1.79
N ARG A 279 17.42 -4.78 -1.21
CA ARG A 279 16.58 -5.88 -1.73
C ARG A 279 15.10 -5.52 -1.72
N ARG A 280 14.62 -4.86 -0.65
CA ARG A 280 13.22 -4.44 -0.53
C ARG A 280 12.83 -3.43 -1.61
N ILE A 281 13.67 -2.43 -1.86
CA ILE A 281 13.44 -1.43 -2.90
C ILE A 281 13.56 -2.05 -4.30
N ASP A 282 14.50 -2.97 -4.54
CA ASP A 282 14.59 -3.73 -5.79
C ASP A 282 13.28 -4.50 -6.07
N GLY A 283 12.74 -5.17 -5.05
CA GLY A 283 11.45 -5.85 -5.15
C GLY A 283 10.29 -4.91 -5.45
N ALA A 284 10.23 -3.76 -4.77
CA ALA A 284 9.20 -2.75 -5.00
C ALA A 284 9.32 -2.10 -6.40
N GLY A 285 10.55 -1.85 -6.87
CA GLY A 285 10.81 -1.31 -8.22
C GLY A 285 10.41 -2.24 -9.36
N LYS A 286 10.26 -3.55 -9.10
CA LYS A 286 9.66 -4.50 -10.06
C LYS A 286 8.14 -4.35 -10.16
N LEU A 287 7.51 -3.79 -9.14
CA LEU A 287 6.06 -3.56 -9.10
C LEU A 287 5.70 -2.15 -9.56
N TYR A 288 6.48 -1.13 -9.17
CA TYR A 288 6.14 0.28 -9.27
C TYR A 288 7.20 1.09 -9.99
N ASP A 289 6.80 2.21 -10.60
CA ASP A 289 7.69 3.17 -11.25
C ASP A 289 8.15 4.25 -10.26
N VAL A 290 7.27 4.60 -9.32
CA VAL A 290 7.52 5.57 -8.25
C VAL A 290 7.17 4.92 -6.92
N ILE A 291 8.02 5.07 -5.92
CA ILE A 291 7.79 4.51 -4.58
C ILE A 291 7.52 5.64 -3.59
N ARG A 292 6.31 5.68 -3.03
CA ARG A 292 6.00 6.51 -1.88
C ARG A 292 6.49 5.79 -0.63
N ILE A 293 7.46 6.38 0.06
CA ILE A 293 7.93 5.89 1.36
C ILE A 293 6.99 6.44 2.43
N ASP A 294 6.17 5.54 2.95
CA ASP A 294 5.24 5.85 4.04
C ASP A 294 6.01 6.12 5.33
N HIS A 295 5.56 7.13 6.10
CA HIS A 295 6.21 7.57 7.34
C HIS A 295 7.70 7.90 7.19
N PHE A 296 8.07 8.67 6.16
CA PHE A 296 9.45 9.07 5.87
C PHE A 296 10.19 9.68 7.07
N ARG A 297 9.47 10.41 7.94
CA ARG A 297 10.07 10.98 9.15
C ARG A 297 10.76 9.94 10.04
N GLY A 298 10.32 8.68 10.00
CA GLY A 298 10.94 7.58 10.73
C GLY A 298 12.39 7.31 10.32
N LEU A 299 12.80 7.77 9.15
CA LEU A 299 14.21 7.75 8.73
C LEU A 299 15.05 8.81 9.43
N ALA A 300 14.47 9.95 9.83
CA ALA A 300 15.17 10.97 10.64
C ALA A 300 15.16 10.56 12.12
N ALA A 301 13.98 10.29 12.66
CA ALA A 301 13.80 9.78 14.02
C ALA A 301 12.47 9.04 14.10
N TYR A 302 12.45 7.94 14.82
CA TYR A 302 11.29 7.09 15.02
C TYR A 302 10.86 7.03 16.49
N TRP A 303 9.55 6.86 16.71
CA TRP A 303 8.97 6.73 18.05
C TRP A 303 9.00 5.26 18.46
N THR A 304 9.74 4.96 19.51
CA THR A 304 9.87 3.61 20.08
C THR A 304 9.01 3.48 21.33
N VAL A 305 8.20 2.42 21.40
CA VAL A 305 7.31 2.13 22.53
C VAL A 305 7.73 0.79 23.12
N PRO A 306 7.86 0.66 24.46
CA PRO A 306 8.17 -0.63 25.08
C PRO A 306 7.18 -1.72 24.64
N TYR A 307 7.70 -2.91 24.30
CA TYR A 307 6.83 -4.03 23.93
C TYR A 307 5.95 -4.46 25.10
N GLY A 308 4.66 -4.65 24.85
CA GLY A 308 3.65 -4.97 25.85
C GLY A 308 2.85 -3.78 26.37
N ASP A 309 3.24 -2.55 26.04
CA ASP A 309 2.41 -1.37 26.32
C ASP A 309 1.13 -1.41 25.48
N THR A 310 0.07 -0.82 26.03
CA THR A 310 -1.25 -0.76 25.35
C THR A 310 -1.52 0.57 24.68
N THR A 311 -0.65 1.56 24.89
CA THR A 311 -0.70 2.90 24.27
C THR A 311 0.70 3.35 23.88
N ALA A 312 0.81 4.39 23.06
CA ALA A 312 2.10 4.92 22.65
C ALA A 312 2.68 5.99 23.60
N LYS A 313 2.06 6.24 24.76
CA LYS A 313 2.45 7.32 25.70
C LYS A 313 3.84 7.20 26.28
N ASN A 314 4.28 5.97 26.58
CA ASN A 314 5.57 5.73 27.24
C ASN A 314 6.74 5.63 26.25
N GLY A 315 6.52 6.03 25.01
CA GLY A 315 7.56 6.02 24.01
C GLY A 315 8.57 7.17 24.13
N HIS A 316 9.60 7.10 23.31
CA HIS A 316 10.57 8.18 23.13
C HIS A 316 11.13 8.18 21.71
N TRP A 317 11.70 9.32 21.28
CA TRP A 317 12.32 9.44 20.00
C TRP A 317 13.73 8.84 19.98
N VAL A 318 14.02 8.09 18.91
CA VAL A 318 15.34 7.51 18.64
C VAL A 318 15.77 7.95 17.23
N PRO A 319 17.04 8.36 17.03
CA PRO A 319 17.53 8.70 15.70
C PRO A 319 17.40 7.53 14.72
N GLY A 320 16.94 7.83 13.50
CA GLY A 320 16.88 6.89 12.39
C GLY A 320 18.21 6.79 11.61
N PRO A 321 18.22 6.07 10.48
CA PRO A 321 19.42 5.90 9.64
C PRO A 321 19.80 7.17 8.88
N GLY A 322 18.88 8.13 8.71
CA GLY A 322 19.10 9.38 8.01
C GLY A 322 19.63 9.22 6.58
N MET A 323 20.56 10.10 6.21
CA MET A 323 21.19 10.08 4.89
C MET A 323 22.02 8.83 4.62
N ASP A 324 22.46 8.08 5.64
CA ASP A 324 23.20 6.82 5.42
C ASP A 324 22.41 5.83 4.57
N LEU A 325 21.10 5.71 4.84
CA LEU A 325 20.21 4.88 4.04
C LEU A 325 19.81 5.56 2.73
N VAL A 326 19.41 6.83 2.79
CA VAL A 326 18.94 7.58 1.60
C VAL A 326 19.99 7.62 0.49
N ASP A 327 21.26 7.91 0.84
CA ASP A 327 22.37 7.91 -0.12
C ASP A 327 22.58 6.53 -0.77
N ARG A 328 22.40 5.45 0.01
CA ARG A 328 22.46 4.08 -0.53
C ARG A 328 21.34 3.84 -1.54
N LEU A 329 20.11 4.21 -1.20
CA LEU A 329 18.97 4.03 -2.11
C LEU A 329 19.12 4.88 -3.38
N ASN A 330 19.50 6.14 -3.27
CA ASN A 330 19.76 7.01 -4.42
C ASN A 330 20.90 6.46 -5.30
N GLY A 331 21.96 5.91 -4.68
CA GLY A 331 23.09 5.35 -5.41
C GLY A 331 22.78 4.04 -6.13
N TRP A 332 21.98 3.16 -5.52
CA TRP A 332 21.58 1.88 -6.12
C TRP A 332 20.49 2.01 -7.17
N PHE A 333 19.57 2.96 -6.99
CA PHE A 333 18.38 3.12 -7.81
C PHE A 333 18.27 4.51 -8.45
N PRO A 334 19.26 4.98 -9.23
CA PRO A 334 19.27 6.33 -9.77
C PRO A 334 18.16 6.59 -10.80
N GLN A 335 17.47 5.53 -11.26
CA GLN A 335 16.36 5.63 -12.22
C GLN A 335 14.99 5.52 -11.55
N LEU A 336 14.95 5.18 -10.26
CA LEU A 336 13.70 5.03 -9.52
C LEU A 336 13.35 6.36 -8.85
N GLU A 337 12.10 6.78 -8.99
CA GLU A 337 11.61 7.99 -8.34
C GLU A 337 11.00 7.64 -6.97
N PHE A 338 11.20 8.52 -6.00
CA PHE A 338 10.66 8.38 -4.65
C PHE A 338 9.76 9.56 -4.31
N ILE A 339 8.77 9.33 -3.45
CA ILE A 339 7.96 10.35 -2.78
C ILE A 339 8.13 10.13 -1.27
N ALA A 340 8.47 11.17 -0.54
CA ALA A 340 8.56 11.12 0.91
C ALA A 340 7.22 11.51 1.54
N GLU A 341 6.63 10.60 2.33
CA GLU A 341 5.49 10.97 3.17
C GLU A 341 6.02 11.66 4.43
N ASP A 342 6.05 12.99 4.39
CA ASP A 342 6.55 13.89 5.44
C ASP A 342 5.41 14.53 6.26
N LEU A 343 4.24 13.90 6.27
CA LEU A 343 3.07 14.38 7.00
C LEU A 343 3.28 14.29 8.53
N GLY A 344 2.52 15.09 9.27
CA GLY A 344 2.57 15.15 10.72
C GLY A 344 3.36 16.34 11.24
N TYR A 345 3.98 16.18 12.40
CA TYR A 345 4.65 17.30 13.08
C TYR A 345 6.00 17.63 12.42
N PRO A 346 6.16 18.80 11.79
CA PRO A 346 7.40 19.17 11.14
C PRO A 346 8.48 19.44 12.20
N THR A 347 9.67 18.85 12.01
CA THR A 347 10.86 19.19 12.79
C THR A 347 11.99 19.61 11.85
N PRO A 348 12.96 20.44 12.31
CA PRO A 348 14.08 20.85 11.49
C PRO A 348 14.85 19.67 10.88
N GLU A 349 15.00 18.58 11.64
CA GLU A 349 15.73 17.38 11.21
C GLU A 349 15.01 16.66 10.07
N VAL A 350 13.68 16.57 10.12
CA VAL A 350 12.87 15.97 9.03
C VAL A 350 12.93 16.85 7.79
N ALA A 351 12.82 18.17 7.96
CA ALA A 351 12.90 19.10 6.84
C ALA A 351 14.29 19.07 6.17
N GLN A 352 15.36 18.97 6.97
CA GLN A 352 16.72 18.85 6.46
C GLN A 352 16.91 17.52 5.72
N LEU A 353 16.47 16.40 6.30
CA LEU A 353 16.56 15.09 5.65
C LEU A 353 15.79 15.08 4.32
N LEU A 354 14.58 15.67 4.28
CA LEU A 354 13.79 15.79 3.06
C LEU A 354 14.54 16.60 1.99
N HIS A 355 15.09 17.76 2.38
CA HIS A 355 15.87 18.59 1.48
C HIS A 355 17.08 17.83 0.91
N ASP A 356 17.86 17.16 1.77
CA ASP A 356 19.10 16.49 1.39
C ASP A 356 18.84 15.20 0.60
N SER A 357 17.68 14.54 0.82
CA SER A 357 17.28 13.35 0.06
C SER A 357 17.06 13.64 -1.44
N GLY A 358 16.66 14.88 -1.76
CA GLY A 358 16.23 15.24 -3.10
C GLY A 358 14.85 14.65 -3.48
N TRP A 359 14.12 14.07 -2.52
CA TRP A 359 12.78 13.52 -2.77
C TRP A 359 11.70 14.57 -2.54
N PRO A 360 10.64 14.62 -3.37
CA PRO A 360 9.51 15.52 -3.10
C PRO A 360 8.71 15.04 -1.89
N GLY A 361 8.36 15.99 -1.03
CA GLY A 361 7.42 15.78 0.08
C GLY A 361 5.97 15.94 -0.36
N MET A 362 5.04 15.69 0.56
CA MET A 362 3.60 15.71 0.32
C MET A 362 2.93 16.96 0.87
N LYS A 363 1.92 17.43 0.17
CA LYS A 363 1.03 18.53 0.57
C LYS A 363 -0.42 18.06 0.46
N VAL A 364 -1.14 18.04 1.58
CA VAL A 364 -2.52 17.57 1.65
C VAL A 364 -3.46 18.76 1.86
N LEU A 365 -4.39 18.97 0.92
CA LEU A 365 -5.29 20.12 0.96
C LEU A 365 -6.25 20.11 2.15
N GLU A 366 -6.68 18.94 2.61
CA GLU A 366 -7.52 18.85 3.82
C GLU A 366 -6.82 19.37 5.08
N PHE A 367 -5.50 19.39 5.11
CA PHE A 367 -4.72 19.97 6.22
C PHE A 367 -4.40 21.45 6.04
N ALA A 368 -4.70 22.02 4.86
CA ALA A 368 -4.35 23.40 4.53
C ALA A 368 -5.21 24.45 5.24
N PHE A 369 -6.45 24.11 5.60
CA PHE A 369 -7.46 25.08 5.96
C PHE A 369 -7.82 25.08 7.46
N ASP A 370 -6.83 24.79 8.33
CA ASP A 370 -7.01 25.03 9.78
C ASP A 370 -7.03 26.53 10.04
N SER A 371 -8.19 27.05 10.41
CA SER A 371 -8.39 28.48 10.65
C SER A 371 -7.67 29.03 11.89
N ARG A 372 -7.06 28.14 12.69
CA ARG A 372 -6.35 28.48 13.93
C ARG A 372 -4.87 28.72 13.73
N ASP A 373 -4.29 28.27 12.64
CA ASP A 373 -2.86 28.28 12.41
C ASP A 373 -2.49 28.54 10.94
N SER A 374 -1.32 29.13 10.72
CA SER A 374 -0.74 29.29 9.38
C SER A 374 -0.18 27.95 8.88
N SER A 375 -0.79 27.39 7.88
CA SER A 375 -0.44 26.07 7.37
C SER A 375 0.56 26.16 6.22
N SER A 376 1.63 25.35 6.28
CA SER A 376 2.55 25.12 5.15
C SER A 376 1.91 24.29 4.02
N TYR A 377 0.67 23.84 4.20
CA TYR A 377 -0.11 23.12 3.21
C TYR A 377 -0.96 24.04 2.32
N LEU A 378 -0.95 25.36 2.54
CA LEU A 378 -1.65 26.31 1.68
C LEU A 378 -0.97 26.39 0.31
N PRO A 379 -1.69 26.28 -0.81
CA PRO A 379 -1.12 26.22 -2.17
C PRO A 379 -0.16 27.34 -2.55
N HIS A 380 -0.32 28.55 -2.00
CA HIS A 380 0.59 29.68 -2.28
C HIS A 380 1.96 29.53 -1.60
N THR A 381 2.10 28.59 -0.63
CA THR A 381 3.37 28.34 0.06
C THR A 381 4.19 27.22 -0.58
N TYR A 382 3.65 26.55 -1.61
CA TYR A 382 4.31 25.40 -2.23
C TYR A 382 5.56 25.80 -3.00
N THR A 383 6.53 24.91 -2.99
CA THR A 383 7.59 24.85 -4.01
C THR A 383 7.17 23.89 -5.11
N PRO A 384 7.69 24.02 -6.34
CA PRO A 384 7.36 23.08 -7.41
C PRO A 384 7.67 21.63 -7.04
N HIS A 385 8.76 21.39 -6.34
CA HIS A 385 9.21 20.05 -5.94
C HIS A 385 8.41 19.52 -4.75
N CYS A 386 7.12 19.27 -4.96
CA CYS A 386 6.24 18.61 -4.00
C CYS A 386 5.08 17.92 -4.74
N ILE A 387 4.41 17.02 -4.02
CA ILE A 387 3.22 16.32 -4.51
C ILE A 387 2.01 16.87 -3.76
N CYS A 388 1.03 17.41 -4.49
CA CYS A 388 -0.21 17.92 -3.91
C CYS A 388 -1.29 16.83 -3.95
N TYR A 389 -1.91 16.59 -2.82
CA TYR A 389 -3.06 15.68 -2.66
C TYR A 389 -4.30 16.44 -2.25
N THR A 390 -5.49 16.01 -2.68
CA THR A 390 -6.74 16.40 -2.02
C THR A 390 -6.77 15.87 -0.60
N GLY A 391 -6.64 14.57 -0.46
CA GLY A 391 -6.47 13.74 0.71
C GLY A 391 -5.82 12.42 0.30
N THR A 392 -5.29 11.66 1.25
CA THR A 392 -4.78 10.30 1.05
C THR A 392 -5.87 9.26 1.33
N HIS A 393 -5.53 7.97 1.28
CA HIS A 393 -6.41 6.89 1.71
C HIS A 393 -6.82 6.96 3.20
N ASP A 394 -6.08 7.71 4.01
CA ASP A 394 -6.35 7.94 5.44
C ASP A 394 -7.28 9.12 5.71
N ASN A 395 -7.52 9.94 4.70
CA ASN A 395 -8.40 11.09 4.78
C ASN A 395 -9.84 10.74 4.37
N SER A 396 -10.77 11.57 4.77
CA SER A 396 -12.14 11.51 4.29
C SER A 396 -12.20 11.91 2.81
N PRO A 397 -13.08 11.34 1.98
CA PRO A 397 -13.39 11.98 0.70
C PRO A 397 -13.87 13.42 0.91
N LEU A 398 -13.55 14.34 -0.01
CA LEU A 398 -13.83 15.78 0.10
C LEU A 398 -15.28 16.12 0.47
N SER A 399 -16.25 15.36 -0.05
CA SER A 399 -17.66 15.57 0.27
C SER A 399 -18.00 15.17 1.72
N LEU A 400 -17.27 14.24 2.32
CA LEU A 400 -17.38 13.88 3.73
C LEU A 400 -16.59 14.87 4.59
N TRP A 401 -15.36 15.23 4.20
CA TRP A 401 -14.55 16.25 4.87
C TRP A 401 -15.34 17.56 5.05
N ARG A 402 -16.06 18.01 4.02
CA ARG A 402 -16.96 19.18 4.12
C ARG A 402 -17.97 19.10 5.28
N GLN A 403 -18.39 17.88 5.65
CA GLN A 403 -19.38 17.65 6.72
C GLN A 403 -18.73 17.48 8.09
N GLU A 404 -17.51 16.94 8.14
CA GLU A 404 -16.79 16.62 9.39
C GLU A 404 -15.91 17.76 9.89
N ALA A 405 -15.37 18.59 9.00
CA ALA A 405 -14.51 19.71 9.34
C ALA A 405 -15.32 20.83 10.00
N LYS A 406 -14.63 21.67 10.78
CA LYS A 406 -15.26 22.81 11.43
C LYS A 406 -15.82 23.79 10.41
N PRO A 407 -16.97 24.42 10.69
CA PRO A 407 -17.57 25.40 9.78
C PRO A 407 -16.62 26.54 9.38
N GLU A 408 -15.78 27.02 10.30
CA GLU A 408 -14.79 28.07 10.05
C GLU A 408 -13.67 27.60 9.12
N ASP A 409 -13.24 26.34 9.19
CA ASP A 409 -12.23 25.75 8.30
C ASP A 409 -12.79 25.60 6.89
N ILE A 410 -14.07 25.18 6.77
CA ILE A 410 -14.76 25.13 5.47
C ILE A 410 -14.96 26.51 4.89
N ALA A 411 -15.34 27.51 5.70
CA ALA A 411 -15.47 28.90 5.25
C ALA A 411 -14.13 29.44 4.74
N TYR A 412 -13.04 29.15 5.45
CA TYR A 412 -11.72 29.53 5.03
C TYR A 412 -11.33 28.88 3.69
N ALA A 413 -11.58 27.58 3.53
CA ALA A 413 -11.34 26.89 2.25
C ALA A 413 -12.17 27.47 1.11
N GLN A 414 -13.45 27.81 1.37
CA GLN A 414 -14.35 28.42 0.40
C GLN A 414 -13.83 29.79 -0.08
N GLU A 415 -13.43 30.66 0.84
CA GLU A 415 -12.88 31.96 0.52
C GLU A 415 -11.53 31.84 -0.22
N TYR A 416 -10.61 31.07 0.33
CA TYR A 416 -9.25 30.92 -0.23
C TYR A 416 -9.24 30.35 -1.64
N LEU A 417 -10.03 29.29 -1.88
CA LEU A 417 -10.10 28.62 -3.18
C LEU A 417 -11.15 29.23 -4.13
N ALA A 418 -11.87 30.28 -3.70
CA ALA A 418 -12.99 30.88 -4.43
C ALA A 418 -14.01 29.82 -4.90
N LEU A 419 -14.42 28.93 -3.97
CA LEU A 419 -15.35 27.85 -4.29
C LEU A 419 -16.75 28.39 -4.57
N THR A 420 -17.41 27.82 -5.58
CA THR A 420 -18.77 28.19 -5.99
C THR A 420 -19.71 27.00 -5.94
N GLU A 421 -21.00 27.24 -5.69
CA GLU A 421 -22.01 26.18 -5.75
C GLU A 421 -22.18 25.61 -7.17
N GLN A 422 -22.00 26.44 -8.20
CA GLN A 422 -22.11 26.03 -9.60
C GLN A 422 -21.06 25.00 -9.98
N GLU A 423 -19.82 25.15 -9.51
CA GLU A 423 -18.75 24.18 -9.76
C GLU A 423 -18.90 22.94 -8.87
N GLY A 424 -19.36 23.14 -7.64
CA GLY A 424 -19.43 22.16 -6.58
C GLY A 424 -18.16 22.12 -5.73
N PHE A 425 -18.35 21.89 -4.42
CA PHE A 425 -17.27 21.97 -3.42
C PHE A 425 -16.06 21.11 -3.78
N HIS A 426 -16.25 19.81 -4.02
CA HIS A 426 -15.18 18.86 -4.32
C HIS A 426 -14.43 19.22 -5.62
N TRP A 427 -15.14 19.64 -6.69
CA TRP A 427 -14.50 20.05 -7.92
C TRP A 427 -13.69 21.33 -7.75
N GLY A 428 -14.16 22.28 -6.94
CA GLY A 428 -13.41 23.50 -6.67
C GLY A 428 -12.12 23.21 -5.86
N VAL A 429 -12.15 22.29 -4.89
CA VAL A 429 -10.94 21.86 -4.16
C VAL A 429 -9.96 21.15 -5.10
N ILE A 430 -10.45 20.23 -5.95
CA ILE A 430 -9.63 19.57 -6.99
C ILE A 430 -8.98 20.61 -7.89
N ARG A 431 -9.75 21.62 -8.36
CA ARG A 431 -9.22 22.73 -9.17
C ARG A 431 -8.12 23.48 -8.43
N GLY A 432 -8.30 23.75 -7.14
CA GLY A 432 -7.31 24.39 -6.30
C GLY A 432 -5.98 23.63 -6.30
N GLY A 433 -6.02 22.31 -6.10
CA GLY A 433 -4.83 21.46 -6.18
C GLY A 433 -4.22 21.39 -7.58
N MET A 434 -5.05 21.23 -8.61
CA MET A 434 -4.61 21.19 -10.01
C MET A 434 -3.91 22.51 -10.42
N SER A 435 -4.37 23.64 -9.91
CA SER A 435 -3.80 24.97 -10.22
C SER A 435 -2.50 25.27 -9.49
N SER A 436 -2.16 24.50 -8.43
CA SER A 436 -0.95 24.71 -7.63
C SER A 436 0.33 24.54 -8.46
N VAL A 437 1.46 25.00 -7.92
CA VAL A 437 2.78 24.85 -8.56
C VAL A 437 3.39 23.45 -8.38
N ALA A 438 2.78 22.58 -7.56
CA ALA A 438 3.27 21.23 -7.33
C ALA A 438 3.51 20.47 -8.65
N GLU A 439 4.59 19.73 -8.75
CA GLU A 439 4.91 18.97 -9.97
C GLU A 439 3.95 17.80 -10.23
N LEU A 440 3.40 17.19 -9.20
CA LEU A 440 2.37 16.19 -9.32
C LEU A 440 1.15 16.56 -8.45
N PHE A 441 -0.05 16.32 -8.98
CA PHE A 441 -1.32 16.40 -8.25
C PHE A 441 -1.99 15.03 -8.26
N VAL A 442 -2.39 14.53 -7.09
CA VAL A 442 -3.12 13.27 -6.94
C VAL A 442 -4.40 13.49 -6.15
N ALA A 443 -5.51 12.94 -6.64
CA ALA A 443 -6.77 12.92 -5.90
C ALA A 443 -7.32 11.50 -5.80
N GLN A 444 -8.05 11.21 -4.72
CA GLN A 444 -8.78 9.98 -4.59
C GLN A 444 -9.89 9.91 -5.67
N ILE A 445 -10.16 8.72 -6.21
CA ILE A 445 -11.26 8.56 -7.16
C ILE A 445 -12.61 8.95 -6.55
N GLN A 446 -12.79 8.75 -5.25
CA GLN A 446 -13.98 9.14 -4.49
C GLN A 446 -14.24 10.66 -4.59
N ASP A 447 -13.19 11.47 -4.64
CA ASP A 447 -13.30 12.92 -4.76
C ASP A 447 -13.85 13.34 -6.11
N TYR A 448 -13.35 12.74 -7.19
CA TYR A 448 -13.88 13.00 -8.55
C TYR A 448 -15.35 12.57 -8.70
N LEU A 449 -15.76 11.53 -7.96
CA LEU A 449 -17.13 11.04 -7.94
C LEU A 449 -18.03 11.82 -6.97
N GLY A 450 -17.46 12.68 -6.11
CA GLY A 450 -18.19 13.44 -5.11
C GLY A 450 -18.82 12.56 -4.02
N LEU A 451 -18.21 11.42 -3.72
CA LEU A 451 -18.72 10.47 -2.73
C LEU A 451 -18.54 11.01 -1.31
N GLY A 452 -19.56 10.82 -0.47
CA GLY A 452 -19.57 11.25 0.93
C GLY A 452 -19.48 10.08 1.91
N ALA A 453 -20.30 10.13 2.96
CA ALA A 453 -20.30 9.15 4.03
C ALA A 453 -20.35 7.69 3.54
N GLY A 454 -19.64 6.82 4.23
CA GLY A 454 -19.57 5.38 3.90
C GLY A 454 -18.58 5.02 2.77
N ASN A 455 -17.90 6.02 2.18
CA ASN A 455 -16.96 5.78 1.07
C ASN A 455 -15.49 6.02 1.44
N ARG A 456 -15.19 6.16 2.72
CA ARG A 456 -13.83 6.28 3.23
C ARG A 456 -13.09 4.94 3.09
N MET A 457 -11.80 4.99 2.75
CA MET A 457 -10.95 3.81 2.62
C MET A 457 -10.48 3.34 4.00
N ASN A 458 -9.90 4.23 4.77
CA ASN A 458 -9.36 3.96 6.10
C ASN A 458 -9.73 5.06 7.09
N THR A 459 -9.93 4.67 8.34
CA THR A 459 -10.04 5.59 9.47
C THR A 459 -8.92 5.26 10.47
N PRO A 460 -7.82 6.04 10.48
CA PRO A 460 -6.69 5.79 11.37
C PRO A 460 -7.12 5.63 12.83
N GLY A 461 -6.46 4.71 13.54
CA GLY A 461 -6.78 4.42 14.94
C GLY A 461 -8.00 3.52 15.18
N THR A 462 -8.68 3.03 14.12
CA THR A 462 -9.78 2.06 14.23
C THR A 462 -9.34 0.67 13.76
N GLN A 463 -9.92 -0.38 14.36
CA GLN A 463 -9.55 -1.78 14.07
C GLN A 463 -10.50 -2.48 13.10
N SER A 464 -11.61 -1.85 12.70
CA SER A 464 -12.62 -2.48 11.85
C SER A 464 -13.28 -1.49 10.90
N GLY A 465 -13.87 -2.01 9.83
CA GLY A 465 -14.59 -1.21 8.83
C GLY A 465 -13.70 -0.55 7.78
N ASN A 466 -12.39 -0.75 7.85
CA ASN A 466 -11.40 -0.21 6.92
C ASN A 466 -11.16 -1.13 5.71
N TRP A 467 -10.58 -0.59 4.64
CA TRP A 467 -10.10 -1.28 3.44
C TRP A 467 -11.18 -2.01 2.64
N GLN A 468 -12.46 -1.73 2.92
CA GLN A 468 -13.60 -2.45 2.37
C GLN A 468 -14.25 -1.74 1.17
N TRP A 469 -14.03 -0.43 1.02
CA TRP A 469 -14.72 0.36 0.00
C TRP A 469 -14.42 -0.13 -1.41
N ARG A 470 -15.46 -0.14 -2.26
CA ARG A 470 -15.37 -0.52 -3.68
C ARG A 470 -16.15 0.42 -4.58
N LEU A 471 -15.58 0.67 -5.75
CA LEU A 471 -16.23 1.31 -6.88
C LEU A 471 -17.34 0.39 -7.43
N LEU A 472 -18.47 0.97 -7.83
CA LEU A 472 -19.52 0.22 -8.51
C LEU A 472 -19.33 0.23 -10.04
N PRO A 473 -19.79 -0.83 -10.73
CA PRO A 473 -19.79 -0.83 -12.20
C PRO A 473 -20.56 0.37 -12.75
N GLY A 474 -19.99 1.06 -13.75
CA GLY A 474 -20.62 2.18 -14.44
C GLY A 474 -20.44 3.55 -13.77
N GLU A 475 -19.77 3.67 -12.63
CA GLU A 475 -19.46 4.99 -12.02
C GLU A 475 -18.38 5.75 -12.80
N LEU A 476 -17.45 5.04 -13.43
CA LEU A 476 -16.43 5.63 -14.31
C LEU A 476 -17.02 5.88 -15.71
N THR A 477 -17.61 7.03 -15.91
CA THR A 477 -18.26 7.37 -17.18
C THR A 477 -17.33 8.13 -18.11
N ALA A 478 -17.55 8.05 -19.43
CA ALA A 478 -16.84 8.87 -20.40
C ALA A 478 -17.04 10.38 -20.16
N ALA A 479 -18.19 10.78 -19.62
CA ALA A 479 -18.44 12.18 -19.25
C ALA A 479 -17.55 12.63 -18.09
N LEU A 480 -17.34 11.76 -17.09
CA LEU A 480 -16.41 12.02 -16.00
C LEU A 480 -14.98 12.12 -16.51
N ALA A 481 -14.52 11.16 -17.31
CA ALA A 481 -13.18 11.19 -17.91
C ALA A 481 -12.94 12.49 -18.68
N LYS A 482 -13.91 12.90 -19.53
CA LYS A 482 -13.84 14.16 -20.27
C LYS A 482 -13.77 15.40 -19.37
N LYS A 483 -14.52 15.40 -18.25
CA LYS A 483 -14.48 16.51 -17.28
C LYS A 483 -13.13 16.61 -16.61
N ILE A 484 -12.56 15.46 -16.17
CA ILE A 484 -11.21 15.39 -15.58
C ILE A 484 -10.18 15.87 -16.60
N ARG A 485 -10.16 15.32 -17.81
CA ARG A 485 -9.24 15.72 -18.88
C ARG A 485 -9.25 17.22 -19.14
N ARG A 486 -10.47 17.82 -19.24
CA ARG A 486 -10.58 19.27 -19.46
C ARG A 486 -9.84 20.05 -18.36
N MET A 487 -9.95 19.65 -17.11
CA MET A 487 -9.27 20.31 -15.98
C MET A 487 -7.77 20.05 -16.05
N THR A 488 -7.35 18.82 -16.33
CA THR A 488 -5.94 18.42 -16.50
C THR A 488 -5.26 19.26 -17.56
N THR A 489 -5.84 19.36 -18.77
CA THR A 489 -5.31 20.17 -19.87
C THR A 489 -5.31 21.67 -19.54
N LEU A 490 -6.37 22.17 -18.87
CA LEU A 490 -6.46 23.59 -18.48
C LEU A 490 -5.28 24.03 -17.62
N TYR A 491 -4.78 23.15 -16.74
CA TYR A 491 -3.67 23.44 -15.83
C TYR A 491 -2.33 22.84 -16.29
N GLY A 492 -2.24 22.35 -17.54
CA GLY A 492 -1.00 21.82 -18.15
C GLY A 492 -0.43 20.63 -17.37
N ARG A 493 -1.29 19.63 -17.06
CA ARG A 493 -0.93 18.44 -16.31
C ARG A 493 -1.10 17.13 -17.08
N ASP A 494 -1.34 17.23 -18.40
CA ASP A 494 -1.49 16.09 -19.33
C ASP A 494 -0.18 15.69 -20.03
#